data_72867b3fbf1d5b38c219e478c9a167ca
#
_entry.id   72867b3fbf1d5b38c219e478c9a167ca
#
_cell.length_a   1.000
_cell.length_b   1.000
_cell.length_c   1.000
_cell.angle_alpha   90.00
_cell.angle_beta   90.00
_cell.angle_gamma   90.00
#
_symmetry.space_group_name_H-M   'P 1'
#
loop_
_entity.id
_entity.type
_entity.pdbx_description
1 polymer ?
#
loop_
_entity_poly.entity_id
_entity_poly.type
_entity_poly.pdbx_seq_one_letter_code
_entity_poly.pdbx_strand_id
1 'polypeptide(L)'
;MRILIAEDDGLLASFIAKTFTSEGHESEVAPNGELALERLTAESFDLLILDLGLPIVSGGEVLAKVRSHDESLPILVLTAAGQVSERVACLDAGADDYLTKPFSFSELSARVRALARRQARGAVTTLLKVDDLELDCVQRTVRRNGVEVELTRREFSLLEFFMRNMGRRITRNMIIENVWKLAPNTTTNVVDVYVNYLRKKLDEGARVKLIRTVRGVGYEFGPSGLSETSN
;
A
#
# COMPACT_ATOMS: atom_id res chain seq x y z
N MET A 1 3.17 17.99 -6.35
CA MET A 1 3.80 17.03 -5.43
C MET A 1 5.31 17.21 -5.48
N ARG A 2 5.97 17.00 -4.36
CA ARG A 2 7.44 16.90 -4.29
C ARG A 2 7.84 15.42 -4.35
N ILE A 3 8.61 15.05 -5.36
CA ILE A 3 9.00 13.66 -5.63
C ILE A 3 10.51 13.54 -5.43
N LEU A 4 10.95 12.63 -4.56
CA LEU A 4 12.35 12.24 -4.48
C LEU A 4 12.59 11.05 -5.41
N ILE A 5 13.63 11.13 -6.25
CA ILE A 5 14.04 10.11 -7.20
C ILE A 5 15.41 9.59 -6.77
N ALA A 6 15.45 8.41 -6.18
CA ALA A 6 16.69 7.74 -5.80
C ALA A 6 17.07 6.74 -6.91
N GLU A 7 18.00 7.16 -7.78
CA GLU A 7 18.43 6.44 -8.98
C GLU A 7 19.87 6.83 -9.28
N ASP A 8 20.76 5.86 -9.49
CA ASP A 8 22.19 6.07 -9.75
C ASP A 8 22.51 6.30 -11.23
N ASP A 9 21.65 5.83 -12.15
CA ASP A 9 21.76 6.20 -13.56
C ASP A 9 21.31 7.66 -13.76
N GLY A 10 22.29 8.56 -13.88
CA GLY A 10 22.02 9.99 -14.02
C GLY A 10 21.20 10.37 -15.26
N LEU A 11 21.28 9.59 -16.36
CA LEU A 11 20.45 9.83 -17.54
C LEU A 11 18.99 9.47 -17.27
N LEU A 12 18.76 8.31 -16.68
CA LEU A 12 17.43 7.84 -16.31
C LEU A 12 16.80 8.76 -15.24
N ALA A 13 17.55 9.09 -14.17
CA ALA A 13 17.11 10.02 -13.12
C ALA A 13 16.71 11.40 -13.69
N SER A 14 17.58 11.98 -14.54
CA SER A 14 17.31 13.27 -15.19
C SER A 14 16.08 13.20 -16.09
N PHE A 15 15.86 12.11 -16.79
CA PHE A 15 14.71 11.93 -17.65
C PHE A 15 13.41 11.77 -16.84
N ILE A 16 13.43 10.98 -15.77
CA ILE A 16 12.31 10.85 -14.84
C ILE A 16 11.96 12.24 -14.25
N ALA A 17 12.96 12.97 -13.76
CA ALA A 17 12.77 14.29 -13.16
C ALA A 17 12.15 15.28 -14.16
N LYS A 18 12.67 15.36 -15.40
CA LYS A 18 12.12 16.23 -16.44
C LYS A 18 10.68 15.89 -16.80
N THR A 19 10.35 14.60 -16.86
CA THR A 19 8.98 14.15 -17.14
C THR A 19 8.01 14.63 -16.06
N PHE A 20 8.31 14.41 -14.79
CA PHE A 20 7.44 14.84 -13.70
C PHE A 20 7.40 16.37 -13.55
N THR A 21 8.50 17.08 -13.83
CA THR A 21 8.49 18.55 -13.89
C THR A 21 7.53 19.05 -14.99
N SER A 22 7.51 18.40 -16.15
CA SER A 22 6.56 18.75 -17.23
C SER A 22 5.10 18.44 -16.87
N GLU A 23 4.86 17.50 -15.97
CA GLU A 23 3.54 17.18 -15.41
C GLU A 23 3.15 18.11 -14.22
N GLY A 24 3.99 19.12 -13.89
CA GLY A 24 3.72 20.10 -12.85
C GLY A 24 4.11 19.64 -11.44
N HIS A 25 5.05 18.71 -11.32
CA HIS A 25 5.59 18.22 -10.05
C HIS A 25 6.99 18.81 -9.79
N GLU A 26 7.37 18.96 -8.54
CA GLU A 26 8.75 19.24 -8.13
C GLU A 26 9.48 17.91 -7.98
N SER A 27 10.71 17.83 -8.50
CA SER A 27 11.49 16.59 -8.46
C SER A 27 12.92 16.86 -8.01
N GLU A 28 13.40 16.07 -7.07
CA GLU A 28 14.78 16.04 -6.63
C GLU A 28 15.41 14.68 -6.90
N VAL A 29 16.71 14.65 -7.20
CA VAL A 29 17.44 13.42 -7.53
C VAL A 29 18.48 13.15 -6.44
N ALA A 30 18.51 11.91 -5.96
CA ALA A 30 19.53 11.36 -5.10
C ALA A 30 20.26 10.21 -5.82
N PRO A 31 21.57 10.33 -6.15
CA PRO A 31 22.30 9.32 -6.92
C PRO A 31 22.74 8.09 -6.10
N ASN A 32 22.44 8.04 -4.82
CA ASN A 32 22.73 6.91 -3.95
C ASN A 32 21.78 6.88 -2.75
N GLY A 33 21.77 5.76 -2.03
CA GLY A 33 20.85 5.57 -0.91
C GLY A 33 21.17 6.42 0.32
N GLU A 34 22.44 6.79 0.53
CA GLU A 34 22.83 7.67 1.65
C GLU A 34 22.23 9.07 1.48
N LEU A 35 22.40 9.67 0.30
CA LEU A 35 21.83 10.98 -0.01
C LEU A 35 20.29 10.94 0.00
N ALA A 36 19.69 9.85 -0.47
CA ALA A 36 18.24 9.68 -0.40
C ALA A 36 17.74 9.74 1.05
N LEU A 37 18.39 9.06 1.98
CA LEU A 37 18.05 9.10 3.41
C LEU A 37 18.29 10.48 4.03
N GLU A 38 19.40 11.13 3.68
CA GLU A 38 19.69 12.49 4.14
C GLU A 38 18.56 13.46 3.72
N ARG A 39 18.16 13.44 2.45
CA ARG A 39 17.08 14.28 1.94
C ARG A 39 15.74 13.99 2.62
N LEU A 40 15.39 12.73 2.80
CA LEU A 40 14.14 12.31 3.47
C LEU A 40 14.10 12.71 4.95
N THR A 41 15.27 12.89 5.57
CA THR A 41 15.37 13.37 6.96
C THR A 41 15.26 14.90 7.04
N ALA A 42 15.84 15.61 6.06
CA ALA A 42 15.90 17.07 6.04
C ALA A 42 14.60 17.72 5.53
N GLU A 43 13.88 17.06 4.64
CA GLU A 43 12.75 17.64 3.92
C GLU A 43 11.60 16.64 3.74
N SER A 44 10.40 17.17 3.57
CA SER A 44 9.20 16.34 3.32
C SER A 44 8.97 16.13 1.83
N PHE A 45 8.68 14.89 1.46
CA PHE A 45 8.31 14.50 0.10
C PHE A 45 6.94 13.82 0.09
N ASP A 46 6.23 13.96 -1.03
CA ASP A 46 4.94 13.33 -1.24
C ASP A 46 5.05 11.91 -1.83
N LEU A 47 6.21 11.57 -2.42
CA LEU A 47 6.47 10.28 -3.04
C LEU A 47 7.98 10.05 -3.19
N LEU A 48 8.40 8.81 -2.96
CA LEU A 48 9.74 8.31 -3.26
C LEU A 48 9.67 7.34 -4.44
N ILE A 49 10.46 7.60 -5.48
CA ILE A 49 10.80 6.64 -6.54
C ILE A 49 12.17 6.08 -6.17
N LEU A 50 12.29 4.77 -5.99
CA LEU A 50 13.46 4.13 -5.39
C LEU A 50 13.98 2.99 -6.24
N ASP A 51 15.19 3.12 -6.77
CA ASP A 51 15.90 1.98 -7.35
C ASP A 51 16.46 1.08 -6.23
N LEU A 52 16.33 -0.23 -6.40
CA LEU A 52 16.95 -1.19 -5.48
C LEU A 52 18.47 -1.32 -5.67
N GLY A 53 18.96 -1.05 -6.88
CA GLY A 53 20.38 -1.18 -7.25
C GLY A 53 21.28 -0.03 -6.80
N LEU A 54 20.85 0.83 -5.87
CA LEU A 54 21.62 1.99 -5.45
C LEU A 54 22.97 1.62 -4.83
N PRO A 55 24.02 2.42 -5.09
CA PRO A 55 25.32 2.28 -4.44
C PRO A 55 25.29 2.85 -3.02
N ILE A 56 26.34 2.50 -2.23
CA ILE A 56 26.62 2.93 -0.85
C ILE A 56 25.61 2.35 0.14
N VAL A 57 24.34 2.71 0.04
CA VAL A 57 23.22 2.13 0.78
C VAL A 57 22.23 1.59 -0.23
N SER A 58 21.95 0.30 -0.19
CA SER A 58 21.05 -0.35 -1.14
C SER A 58 19.62 0.18 -1.01
N GLY A 59 18.86 0.17 -2.11
CA GLY A 59 17.45 0.60 -2.07
C GLY A 59 16.60 -0.22 -1.10
N GLY A 60 16.92 -1.50 -0.88
CA GLY A 60 16.26 -2.32 0.13
C GLY A 60 16.49 -1.81 1.56
N GLU A 61 17.72 -1.38 1.88
CA GLU A 61 18.03 -0.77 3.18
C GLU A 61 17.38 0.61 3.32
N VAL A 62 17.34 1.41 2.25
CA VAL A 62 16.60 2.69 2.22
C VAL A 62 15.12 2.43 2.53
N LEU A 63 14.50 1.48 1.84
CA LEU A 63 13.10 1.11 2.06
C LEU A 63 12.84 0.72 3.52
N ALA A 64 13.68 -0.15 4.09
CA ALA A 64 13.53 -0.60 5.46
C ALA A 64 13.66 0.55 6.47
N LYS A 65 14.67 1.44 6.28
CA LYS A 65 14.86 2.62 7.13
C LYS A 65 13.70 3.59 7.02
N VAL A 66 13.25 3.92 5.82
CA VAL A 66 12.10 4.81 5.64
C VAL A 66 10.87 4.23 6.34
N ARG A 67 10.59 2.95 6.18
CA ARG A 67 9.43 2.31 6.80
C ARG A 67 9.50 2.22 8.33
N SER A 68 10.68 2.26 8.90
CA SER A 68 10.83 2.31 10.36
C SER A 68 10.50 3.69 10.97
N HIS A 69 10.55 4.77 10.17
CA HIS A 69 10.34 6.16 10.62
C HIS A 69 9.07 6.78 10.02
N ASP A 70 8.78 6.49 8.76
CA ASP A 70 7.59 7.00 8.06
C ASP A 70 6.92 5.87 7.27
N GLU A 71 5.80 5.39 7.82
CA GLU A 71 4.97 4.38 7.16
C GLU A 71 4.05 4.98 6.08
N SER A 72 3.86 6.30 6.07
CA SER A 72 2.87 6.98 5.24
C SER A 72 3.41 7.44 3.88
N LEU A 73 4.72 7.66 3.75
CA LEU A 73 5.33 8.08 2.49
C LEU A 73 5.12 7.02 1.40
N PRO A 74 4.46 7.33 0.29
CA PRO A 74 4.33 6.40 -0.83
C PRO A 74 5.69 6.10 -1.45
N ILE A 75 6.01 4.81 -1.64
CA ILE A 75 7.26 4.35 -2.27
C ILE A 75 6.95 3.48 -3.48
N LEU A 76 7.38 3.96 -4.66
CA LEU A 76 7.42 3.20 -5.89
C LEU A 76 8.83 2.66 -6.12
N VAL A 77 8.97 1.36 -6.07
CA VAL A 77 10.26 0.69 -6.28
C VAL A 77 10.50 0.46 -7.77
N LEU A 78 11.68 0.87 -8.26
CA LEU A 78 12.21 0.47 -9.55
C LEU A 78 13.13 -0.74 -9.35
N THR A 79 13.02 -1.75 -10.20
CA THR A 79 13.84 -2.96 -10.05
C THR A 79 14.17 -3.58 -11.40
N ALA A 80 15.41 -4.06 -11.56
CA ALA A 80 15.81 -4.89 -12.70
C ALA A 80 15.30 -6.34 -12.55
N ALA A 81 14.83 -6.72 -11.38
CA ALA A 81 14.52 -8.10 -11.04
C ALA A 81 13.20 -8.57 -11.66
N GLY A 82 13.30 -9.60 -12.46
CA GLY A 82 12.15 -10.22 -13.13
C GLY A 82 11.44 -11.32 -12.34
N GLN A 83 11.99 -11.79 -11.21
CA GLN A 83 11.44 -12.91 -10.46
C GLN A 83 10.26 -12.49 -9.56
N VAL A 84 9.22 -13.30 -9.55
CA VAL A 84 8.02 -13.06 -8.74
C VAL A 84 8.36 -12.99 -7.23
N SER A 85 9.32 -13.80 -6.77
CA SER A 85 9.79 -13.84 -5.38
C SER A 85 10.37 -12.51 -4.90
N GLU A 86 11.14 -11.81 -5.74
CA GLU A 86 11.75 -10.53 -5.39
C GLU A 86 10.70 -9.41 -5.34
N ARG A 87 9.73 -9.45 -6.24
CA ARG A 87 8.59 -8.51 -6.23
C ARG A 87 7.74 -8.66 -4.98
N VAL A 88 7.48 -9.90 -4.56
CA VAL A 88 6.78 -10.19 -3.31
C VAL A 88 7.58 -9.68 -2.12
N ALA A 89 8.89 -9.95 -2.08
CA ALA A 89 9.77 -9.48 -1.01
C ALA A 89 9.78 -7.93 -0.88
N CYS A 90 9.82 -7.19 -2.00
CA CYS A 90 9.74 -5.72 -1.98
C CYS A 90 8.41 -5.21 -1.39
N LEU A 91 7.29 -5.82 -1.77
CA LEU A 91 5.99 -5.44 -1.25
C LEU A 91 5.86 -5.81 0.24
N ASP A 92 6.38 -6.95 0.64
CA ASP A 92 6.40 -7.37 2.05
C ASP A 92 7.33 -6.50 2.91
N ALA A 93 8.41 -5.97 2.31
CA ALA A 93 9.28 -4.98 2.92
C ALA A 93 8.62 -3.59 3.04
N GLY A 94 7.43 -3.37 2.46
CA GLY A 94 6.61 -2.17 2.62
C GLY A 94 6.61 -1.22 1.43
N ALA A 95 7.08 -1.61 0.24
CA ALA A 95 6.84 -0.84 -0.99
C ALA A 95 5.33 -0.79 -1.30
N ASP A 96 4.84 0.36 -1.76
CA ASP A 96 3.42 0.53 -2.12
C ASP A 96 3.12 0.03 -3.53
N ASP A 97 4.09 0.12 -4.43
CA ASP A 97 4.05 -0.45 -5.78
C ASP A 97 5.48 -0.70 -6.27
N TYR A 98 5.62 -1.44 -7.36
CA TYR A 98 6.91 -1.65 -8.02
C TYR A 98 6.77 -1.54 -9.54
N LEU A 99 7.89 -1.27 -10.21
CA LEU A 99 7.96 -1.19 -11.67
C LEU A 99 9.28 -1.84 -12.14
N THR A 100 9.19 -2.78 -13.06
CA THR A 100 10.37 -3.49 -13.57
C THR A 100 11.01 -2.73 -14.72
N LYS A 101 12.35 -2.61 -14.69
CA LYS A 101 13.15 -2.10 -15.79
C LYS A 101 13.33 -3.19 -16.87
N PRO A 102 13.21 -2.88 -18.17
CA PRO A 102 12.85 -1.58 -18.75
C PRO A 102 11.35 -1.30 -18.66
N PHE A 103 10.96 -0.05 -18.48
CA PHE A 103 9.57 0.39 -18.37
C PHE A 103 9.28 1.55 -19.34
N SER A 104 7.99 1.76 -19.63
CA SER A 104 7.55 2.96 -20.33
C SER A 104 7.27 4.09 -19.34
N PHE A 105 7.53 5.34 -19.75
CA PHE A 105 7.21 6.50 -18.92
C PHE A 105 5.72 6.67 -18.69
N SER A 106 4.89 6.29 -19.63
CA SER A 106 3.43 6.27 -19.47
C SER A 106 3.00 5.32 -18.33
N GLU A 107 3.69 4.20 -18.17
CA GLU A 107 3.45 3.27 -17.05
C GLU A 107 3.92 3.87 -15.72
N LEU A 108 5.13 4.43 -15.69
CA LEU A 108 5.68 5.10 -14.50
C LEU A 108 4.72 6.22 -14.01
N SER A 109 4.34 7.14 -14.90
CA SER A 109 3.41 8.23 -14.58
C SER A 109 2.02 7.71 -14.14
N ALA A 110 1.51 6.65 -14.76
CA ALA A 110 0.24 6.05 -14.35
C ALA A 110 0.30 5.50 -12.92
N ARG A 111 1.41 4.84 -12.53
CA ARG A 111 1.62 4.31 -11.17
C ARG A 111 1.79 5.44 -10.15
N VAL A 112 2.57 6.45 -10.46
CA VAL A 112 2.72 7.66 -9.61
C VAL A 112 1.37 8.33 -9.39
N ARG A 113 0.58 8.56 -10.44
CA ARG A 113 -0.79 9.10 -10.30
C ARG A 113 -1.70 8.18 -9.47
N ALA A 114 -1.54 6.87 -9.55
CA ALA A 114 -2.31 5.93 -8.74
C ALA A 114 -1.95 6.03 -7.26
N LEU A 115 -0.66 6.15 -6.93
CA LEU A 115 -0.18 6.33 -5.56
C LEU A 115 -0.63 7.69 -5.00
N ALA A 116 -0.48 8.78 -5.76
CA ALA A 116 -0.95 10.11 -5.38
C ALA A 116 -2.46 10.16 -5.10
N ARG A 117 -3.28 9.50 -5.94
CA ARG A 117 -4.74 9.41 -5.68
C ARG A 117 -5.06 8.65 -4.41
N ARG A 118 -4.25 7.63 -4.03
CA ARG A 118 -4.44 6.90 -2.77
C ARG A 118 -4.15 7.81 -1.59
N GLN A 119 -3.07 8.59 -1.65
CA GLN A 119 -2.72 9.58 -0.64
C GLN A 119 -3.80 10.68 -0.54
N ALA A 120 -4.25 11.24 -1.66
CA ALA A 120 -5.32 12.24 -1.70
C ALA A 120 -6.68 11.68 -1.22
N ARG A 121 -6.98 10.40 -1.47
CA ARG A 121 -8.17 9.73 -0.94
C ARG A 121 -8.02 9.38 0.55
N GLY A 122 -6.81 9.21 1.06
CA GLY A 122 -6.51 9.10 2.49
C GLY A 122 -6.81 10.38 3.27
N ALA A 123 -6.86 11.56 2.61
CA ALA A 123 -7.28 12.81 3.23
C ALA A 123 -8.81 12.91 3.49
N VAL A 124 -9.59 11.93 3.01
CA VAL A 124 -11.05 11.87 3.20
C VAL A 124 -11.44 10.73 4.12
N THR A 125 -11.19 10.84 5.37
CA THR A 125 -11.52 9.96 6.51
C THR A 125 -10.32 9.11 6.94
N THR A 126 -9.43 9.71 7.73
CA THR A 126 -8.29 9.02 8.34
C THR A 126 -8.73 8.04 9.43
N LEU A 127 -9.89 8.26 10.02
CA LEU A 127 -10.47 7.38 11.04
C LEU A 127 -11.70 6.67 10.45
N LEU A 128 -11.56 5.39 10.11
CA LEU A 128 -12.68 4.56 9.69
C LEU A 128 -13.37 3.96 10.92
N LYS A 129 -14.70 4.04 10.97
CA LYS A 129 -15.49 3.48 12.06
C LYS A 129 -16.62 2.61 11.52
N VAL A 130 -16.74 1.41 12.06
CA VAL A 130 -17.84 0.48 11.77
C VAL A 130 -18.23 -0.22 13.05
N ASP A 131 -19.40 0.12 13.56
CA ASP A 131 -19.89 -0.34 14.87
C ASP A 131 -18.87 0.05 15.97
N ASP A 132 -18.34 -0.90 16.72
CA ASP A 132 -17.34 -0.74 17.77
C ASP A 132 -15.88 -0.86 17.28
N LEU A 133 -15.68 -0.99 15.97
CA LEU A 133 -14.37 -1.09 15.34
C LEU A 133 -13.93 0.26 14.80
N GLU A 134 -12.74 0.69 15.21
CA GLU A 134 -12.08 1.90 14.75
C GLU A 134 -10.73 1.55 14.12
N LEU A 135 -10.43 2.13 12.96
CA LEU A 135 -9.15 1.99 12.28
C LEU A 135 -8.63 3.39 11.94
N ASP A 136 -7.51 3.78 12.54
CA ASP A 136 -6.79 5.01 12.21
C ASP A 136 -5.77 4.70 11.11
N CYS A 137 -6.01 5.29 9.93
CA CYS A 137 -5.16 5.07 8.76
C CYS A 137 -3.81 5.81 8.87
N VAL A 138 -3.72 6.87 9.68
CA VAL A 138 -2.50 7.66 9.87
C VAL A 138 -1.60 7.00 10.91
N GLN A 139 -2.16 6.75 12.10
CA GLN A 139 -1.42 6.11 13.19
C GLN A 139 -1.27 4.59 13.00
N ARG A 140 -1.98 4.02 12.00
CA ARG A 140 -2.06 2.57 11.72
C ARG A 140 -2.44 1.75 12.94
N THR A 141 -3.31 2.29 13.77
CA THR A 141 -3.86 1.61 14.95
C THR A 141 -5.27 1.11 14.68
N VAL A 142 -5.61 0.01 15.32
CA VAL A 142 -6.94 -0.59 15.27
C VAL A 142 -7.44 -0.78 16.69
N ARG A 143 -8.68 -0.39 16.94
CA ARG A 143 -9.36 -0.61 18.22
C ARG A 143 -10.70 -1.28 18.00
N ARG A 144 -10.99 -2.28 18.81
CA ARG A 144 -12.30 -2.92 18.87
C ARG A 144 -12.87 -2.77 20.27
N ASN A 145 -14.03 -2.17 20.39
CA ASN A 145 -14.65 -1.85 21.71
C ASN A 145 -13.68 -1.07 22.64
N GLY A 146 -12.91 -0.13 22.07
CA GLY A 146 -11.91 0.67 22.78
C GLY A 146 -10.58 -0.05 23.10
N VAL A 147 -10.50 -1.35 22.89
CA VAL A 147 -9.28 -2.15 23.12
C VAL A 147 -8.45 -2.20 21.83
N GLU A 148 -7.16 -1.93 21.95
CA GLU A 148 -6.23 -1.99 20.82
C GLU A 148 -6.02 -3.43 20.33
N VAL A 149 -6.04 -3.63 19.03
CA VAL A 149 -5.86 -4.91 18.36
C VAL A 149 -4.61 -4.85 17.48
N GLU A 150 -3.60 -5.63 17.84
CA GLU A 150 -2.38 -5.72 17.05
C GLU A 150 -2.61 -6.45 15.72
N LEU A 151 -2.38 -5.75 14.62
CA LEU A 151 -2.43 -6.31 13.27
C LEU A 151 -1.07 -6.21 12.61
N THR A 152 -0.73 -7.23 11.84
CA THR A 152 0.38 -7.15 10.88
C THR A 152 0.03 -6.17 9.75
N ARG A 153 1.02 -5.70 8.99
CA ARG A 153 0.78 -4.79 7.85
C ARG A 153 -0.23 -5.33 6.85
N ARG A 154 -0.19 -6.63 6.58
CA ARG A 154 -1.13 -7.27 5.63
C ARG A 154 -2.54 -7.39 6.19
N GLU A 155 -2.67 -7.73 7.46
CA GLU A 155 -3.97 -7.76 8.14
C GLU A 155 -4.58 -6.35 8.18
N PHE A 156 -3.77 -5.33 8.49
CA PHE A 156 -4.21 -3.94 8.48
C PHE A 156 -4.70 -3.51 7.09
N SER A 157 -3.91 -3.75 6.03
CA SER A 157 -4.29 -3.41 4.65
C SER A 157 -5.57 -4.14 4.20
N LEU A 158 -5.73 -5.39 4.60
CA LEU A 158 -6.94 -6.16 4.31
C LEU A 158 -8.15 -5.59 5.07
N LEU A 159 -7.99 -5.23 6.34
CA LEU A 159 -9.04 -4.63 7.13
C LEU A 159 -9.44 -3.26 6.58
N GLU A 160 -8.48 -2.41 6.25
CA GLU A 160 -8.73 -1.11 5.62
C GLU A 160 -9.51 -1.27 4.32
N PHE A 161 -9.11 -2.23 3.47
CA PHE A 161 -9.81 -2.53 2.23
C PHE A 161 -11.26 -2.96 2.48
N PHE A 162 -11.50 -3.80 3.48
CA PHE A 162 -12.85 -4.20 3.88
C PHE A 162 -13.67 -3.02 4.38
N MET A 163 -13.13 -2.20 5.29
CA MET A 163 -13.85 -1.05 5.85
C MET A 163 -14.23 -0.01 4.79
N ARG A 164 -13.32 0.25 3.83
CA ARG A 164 -13.60 1.16 2.69
C ARG A 164 -14.63 0.62 1.69
N ASN A 165 -14.89 -0.69 1.71
CA ASN A 165 -15.87 -1.35 0.86
C ASN A 165 -17.03 -1.95 1.67
N MET A 166 -17.34 -1.35 2.83
CA MET A 166 -18.42 -1.80 3.71
C MET A 166 -19.75 -1.96 2.95
N GLY A 167 -20.48 -3.05 3.24
CA GLY A 167 -21.77 -3.35 2.63
C GLY A 167 -21.70 -3.86 1.18
N ARG A 168 -20.51 -3.93 0.59
CA ARG A 168 -20.33 -4.45 -0.78
C ARG A 168 -19.86 -5.90 -0.77
N ARG A 169 -20.24 -6.64 -1.81
CA ARG A 169 -19.70 -7.97 -2.07
C ARG A 169 -18.28 -7.84 -2.65
N ILE A 170 -17.29 -8.40 -1.97
CA ILE A 170 -15.88 -8.32 -2.32
C ILE A 170 -15.40 -9.69 -2.76
N THR A 171 -15.00 -9.80 -4.03
CA THR A 171 -14.48 -11.07 -4.55
C THR A 171 -13.04 -11.32 -4.09
N ARG A 172 -12.59 -12.58 -4.09
CA ARG A 172 -11.19 -12.92 -3.80
C ARG A 172 -10.22 -12.22 -4.75
N ASN A 173 -10.58 -12.12 -6.04
CA ASN A 173 -9.75 -11.43 -7.03
C ASN A 173 -9.60 -9.94 -6.71
N MET A 174 -10.69 -9.26 -6.31
CA MET A 174 -10.59 -7.86 -5.86
C MET A 174 -9.65 -7.69 -4.68
N ILE A 175 -9.67 -8.63 -3.73
CA ILE A 175 -8.77 -8.61 -2.58
C ILE A 175 -7.33 -8.85 -3.04
N ILE A 176 -7.07 -9.86 -3.87
CA ILE A 176 -5.74 -10.18 -4.41
C ILE A 176 -5.16 -8.97 -5.16
N GLU A 177 -5.91 -8.35 -6.03
CA GLU A 177 -5.48 -7.17 -6.80
C GLU A 177 -5.22 -5.95 -5.91
N ASN A 178 -6.10 -5.67 -4.94
CA ASN A 178 -6.02 -4.44 -4.18
C ASN A 178 -5.12 -4.52 -2.95
N VAL A 179 -5.02 -5.69 -2.30
CA VAL A 179 -4.23 -5.87 -1.08
C VAL A 179 -2.88 -6.52 -1.37
N TRP A 180 -2.83 -7.54 -2.23
CA TRP A 180 -1.58 -8.25 -2.57
C TRP A 180 -0.91 -7.77 -3.85
N LYS A 181 -1.61 -6.95 -4.68
CA LYS A 181 -1.10 -6.45 -5.96
C LYS A 181 -0.67 -7.56 -6.92
N LEU A 182 -1.26 -8.73 -6.81
CA LEU A 182 -1.04 -9.87 -7.70
C LEU A 182 -2.06 -9.86 -8.84
N ALA A 183 -1.72 -10.56 -9.94
CA ALA A 183 -2.63 -10.70 -11.06
C ALA A 183 -3.92 -11.41 -10.65
N PRO A 184 -5.10 -11.01 -11.19
CA PRO A 184 -6.33 -11.73 -10.99
C PRO A 184 -6.16 -13.20 -11.43
N ASN A 185 -6.84 -14.12 -10.77
CA ASN A 185 -6.74 -15.58 -10.98
C ASN A 185 -5.42 -16.24 -10.53
N THR A 186 -4.59 -15.56 -9.74
CA THR A 186 -3.50 -16.23 -9.04
C THR A 186 -4.09 -17.28 -8.10
N THR A 187 -3.82 -18.56 -8.37
CA THR A 187 -4.29 -19.67 -7.53
C THR A 187 -3.60 -19.62 -6.18
N THR A 188 -4.25 -19.10 -5.16
CA THR A 188 -3.71 -18.99 -3.81
C THR A 188 -4.86 -18.96 -2.79
N ASN A 189 -4.63 -19.58 -1.65
CA ASN A 189 -5.53 -19.53 -0.49
C ASN A 189 -5.19 -18.40 0.49
N VAL A 190 -4.26 -17.51 0.12
CA VAL A 190 -3.74 -16.45 0.98
C VAL A 190 -4.88 -15.57 1.53
N VAL A 191 -5.85 -15.22 0.72
CA VAL A 191 -7.00 -14.40 1.15
C VAL A 191 -7.76 -15.09 2.28
N ASP A 192 -8.09 -16.38 2.12
CA ASP A 192 -8.87 -17.13 3.12
C ASP A 192 -8.10 -17.26 4.45
N VAL A 193 -6.77 -17.42 4.38
CA VAL A 193 -5.89 -17.48 5.55
C VAL A 193 -5.92 -16.15 6.31
N TYR A 194 -5.70 -15.03 5.62
CA TYR A 194 -5.68 -13.72 6.27
C TYR A 194 -7.07 -13.27 6.76
N VAL A 195 -8.12 -13.63 6.06
CA VAL A 195 -9.49 -13.42 6.55
C VAL A 195 -9.73 -14.19 7.85
N ASN A 196 -9.23 -15.42 7.95
CA ASN A 196 -9.33 -16.19 9.20
C ASN A 196 -8.51 -15.57 10.33
N TYR A 197 -7.32 -15.01 10.04
CA TYR A 197 -6.55 -14.27 11.05
C TYR A 197 -7.29 -13.03 11.54
N LEU A 198 -7.88 -12.25 10.65
CA LEU A 198 -8.70 -11.10 11.03
C LEU A 198 -9.93 -11.51 11.86
N ARG A 199 -10.64 -12.56 11.47
CA ARG A 199 -11.78 -13.06 12.24
C ARG A 199 -11.38 -13.45 13.65
N LYS A 200 -10.25 -14.14 13.81
CA LYS A 200 -9.73 -14.52 15.13
C LYS A 200 -9.45 -13.30 16.00
N LYS A 201 -8.88 -12.25 15.42
CA LYS A 201 -8.50 -11.04 16.16
C LYS A 201 -9.67 -10.08 16.41
N LEU A 202 -10.61 -10.00 15.47
CA LEU A 202 -11.68 -9.00 15.50
C LEU A 202 -13.04 -9.59 15.90
N ASP A 203 -13.40 -10.77 15.39
CA ASP A 203 -14.74 -11.31 15.51
C ASP A 203 -14.88 -12.39 16.61
N GLU A 204 -13.76 -12.92 17.12
CA GLU A 204 -13.79 -13.91 18.20
C GLU A 204 -14.18 -13.22 19.52
N GLY A 205 -15.29 -13.67 20.13
CA GLY A 205 -15.83 -13.05 21.34
C GLY A 205 -16.58 -11.73 21.12
N ALA A 206 -16.59 -11.17 19.92
CA ALA A 206 -17.29 -9.94 19.62
C ALA A 206 -18.82 -10.17 19.50
N ARG A 207 -19.61 -9.19 19.98
CA ARG A 207 -21.08 -9.20 19.89
C ARG A 207 -21.57 -9.22 18.45
N VAL A 208 -20.92 -8.46 17.58
CA VAL A 208 -21.25 -8.35 16.16
C VAL A 208 -20.08 -8.85 15.34
N LYS A 209 -20.30 -9.84 14.49
CA LYS A 209 -19.31 -10.33 13.53
C LYS A 209 -19.36 -9.48 12.28
N LEU A 210 -18.21 -8.88 11.92
CA LEU A 210 -18.13 -7.94 10.80
C LEU A 210 -17.73 -8.60 9.49
N ILE A 211 -17.01 -9.73 9.51
CA ILE A 211 -16.52 -10.39 8.30
C ILE A 211 -17.37 -11.61 7.98
N ARG A 212 -18.17 -11.53 6.91
CA ARG A 212 -19.05 -12.59 6.46
C ARG A 212 -18.54 -13.23 5.17
N THR A 213 -18.76 -14.54 5.02
CA THR A 213 -18.50 -15.26 3.76
C THR A 213 -19.76 -15.27 2.91
N VAL A 214 -19.66 -14.80 1.68
CA VAL A 214 -20.71 -14.91 0.66
C VAL A 214 -20.37 -16.09 -0.23
N ARG A 215 -21.10 -17.20 -0.08
CA ARG A 215 -20.84 -18.46 -0.81
C ARG A 215 -20.82 -18.21 -2.32
N GLY A 216 -19.80 -18.75 -2.99
CA GLY A 216 -19.63 -18.61 -4.45
C GLY A 216 -19.14 -17.24 -4.93
N VAL A 217 -19.05 -16.21 -4.04
CA VAL A 217 -18.64 -14.85 -4.40
C VAL A 217 -17.32 -14.47 -3.71
N GLY A 218 -17.28 -14.48 -2.37
CA GLY A 218 -16.14 -14.00 -1.59
C GLY A 218 -16.56 -13.58 -0.19
N TYR A 219 -16.45 -12.30 0.11
CA TYR A 219 -16.68 -11.74 1.45
C TYR A 219 -17.54 -10.48 1.42
N GLU A 220 -18.13 -10.18 2.55
CA GLU A 220 -18.82 -8.93 2.83
C GLU A 220 -18.42 -8.45 4.23
N PHE A 221 -18.24 -7.13 4.38
CA PHE A 221 -17.81 -6.52 5.62
C PHE A 221 -18.87 -5.54 6.14
N GLY A 222 -19.15 -5.61 7.43
CA GLY A 222 -20.07 -4.72 8.12
C GLY A 222 -21.10 -5.47 8.98
N PRO A 223 -21.85 -4.75 9.83
CA PRO A 223 -22.92 -5.34 10.65
C PRO A 223 -24.00 -5.97 9.77
N SER A 224 -24.65 -7.01 10.28
CA SER A 224 -25.74 -7.70 9.58
C SER A 224 -26.92 -6.75 9.34
N GLY A 225 -27.40 -6.63 8.10
CA GLY A 225 -28.58 -5.83 7.76
C GLY A 225 -28.36 -4.66 6.79
N LEU A 226 -27.12 -4.39 6.34
CA LEU A 226 -26.86 -3.29 5.40
C LEU A 226 -27.13 -3.63 3.91
N SER A 227 -27.40 -4.88 3.59
CA SER A 227 -27.57 -5.36 2.20
C SER A 227 -29.00 -5.29 1.65
N GLU A 228 -29.97 -4.71 2.36
CA GLU A 228 -31.38 -4.71 1.93
C GLU A 228 -31.92 -3.35 1.42
N THR A 229 -31.08 -2.33 1.28
CA THR A 229 -31.54 -1.04 0.75
C THR A 229 -30.77 -0.63 -0.50
N SER A 230 -31.06 -1.29 -1.61
CA SER A 230 -30.89 -0.73 -2.96
C SER A 230 -31.69 -1.61 -3.93
N ASN A 231 -32.94 -1.27 -4.05
CA ASN A 231 -33.79 -1.65 -5.19
C ASN A 231 -33.79 -0.47 -6.17
#